data_f756193be98d8bb42dfd8c6747f25fa8
#
_entry.id   f756193be98d8bb42dfd8c6747f25fa8
#
_cell.length_a   1.000
_cell.length_b   1.000
_cell.length_c   1.000
_cell.angle_alpha   90.00
_cell.angle_beta   90.00
_cell.angle_gamma   90.00
#
_symmetry.space_group_name_H-M   'P 1'
#
loop_
_entity.id
_entity.type
_entity.pdbx_description
1 polymer ?
#
loop_
_entity_poly.entity_id
_entity_poly.type
_entity_poly.pdbx_seq_one_letter_code
_entity_poly.pdbx_strand_id
1 'polypeptide(L)' 'MRTYKAFYKGKSCVVIAASSYDAQEQAAKFFGARKSYQVAIVLADVAIDPAGI' A
#
# COMPACT_ATOMS: atom_id res chain seq x y z
N MET A 1 0.57 5.23 12.87
CA MET A 1 0.76 4.88 11.46
C MET A 1 0.34 3.46 11.19
N ARG A 2 0.02 3.15 9.96
CA ARG A 2 -0.47 1.83 9.59
C ARG A 2 0.37 1.25 8.46
N THR A 3 0.31 -0.06 8.34
CA THR A 3 1.02 -0.77 7.26
C THR A 3 0.04 -1.00 6.11
N TYR A 4 0.45 -0.63 4.92
CA TYR A 4 -0.35 -0.82 3.71
C TYR A 4 0.43 -1.62 2.69
N LYS A 5 -0.29 -2.35 1.86
CA LYS A 5 0.32 -3.07 0.76
C LYS A 5 -0.13 -2.42 -0.54
N ALA A 6 0.83 -2.09 -1.37
CA ALA A 6 0.57 -1.40 -2.63
C ALA A 6 0.86 -2.30 -3.81
N PHE A 7 0.01 -2.23 -4.82
CA PHE A 7 0.15 -3.03 -6.03
C PHE A 7 0.12 -2.12 -7.25
N TYR A 8 1.02 -2.39 -8.19
CA TYR A 8 1.09 -1.61 -9.41
C TYR A 8 1.71 -2.45 -10.52
N LYS A 9 0.94 -2.69 -11.58
CA LYS A 9 1.42 -3.41 -12.78
C LYS A 9 2.18 -4.69 -12.44
N GLY A 10 1.57 -5.53 -11.63
CA GLY A 10 2.16 -6.80 -11.26
C GLY A 10 3.25 -6.73 -10.20
N LYS A 11 3.53 -5.54 -9.70
CA LYS A 11 4.51 -5.34 -8.63
C LYS A 11 3.79 -5.03 -7.33
N SER A 12 4.48 -5.25 -6.22
CA SER A 12 3.91 -4.91 -4.92
C SER A 12 5.00 -4.44 -3.98
N CYS A 13 4.59 -3.65 -2.99
CA CYS A 13 5.50 -3.24 -1.92
C CYS A 13 4.69 -2.95 -0.67
N VAL A 14 5.38 -2.85 0.46
CA VAL A 14 4.77 -2.50 1.74
C VAL A 14 5.10 -1.06 2.06
N VAL A 15 4.10 -0.30 2.47
CA VAL A 15 4.25 1.12 2.79
C VAL A 15 3.70 1.38 4.18
N ILE A 16 4.41 2.17 4.96
CA ILE A 16 3.92 2.60 6.26
C ILE A 16 3.52 4.07 6.13
N ALA A 17 2.27 4.36 6.43
CA ALA A 17 1.73 5.69 6.24
C ALA A 17 0.60 5.98 7.23
N ALA A 18 0.25 7.24 7.37
CA ALA A 18 -0.81 7.65 8.29
C ALA A 18 -2.20 7.34 7.74
N SER A 19 -2.34 7.28 6.43
CA SER A 19 -3.63 7.01 5.80
C SER A 19 -3.41 6.31 4.47
N SER A 20 -4.48 5.74 3.91
CA SER A 20 -4.39 5.07 2.62
C SER A 20 -4.01 6.06 1.51
N TYR A 21 -4.45 7.31 1.64
CA TYR A 21 -4.07 8.34 0.66
C TYR A 21 -2.56 8.57 0.67
N ASP A 22 -1.99 8.71 1.88
CA ASP A 22 -0.54 8.87 2.01
C ASP A 22 0.20 7.66 1.46
N ALA A 23 -0.30 6.47 1.77
CA ALA A 23 0.31 5.23 1.27
C ALA A 23 0.31 5.21 -0.25
N GLN A 24 -0.80 5.62 -0.85
CA GLN A 24 -0.93 5.66 -2.30
C GLN A 24 0.07 6.62 -2.92
N GLU A 25 0.22 7.80 -2.33
CA GLU A 25 1.18 8.79 -2.83
C GLU A 25 2.60 8.28 -2.72
N GLN A 26 2.96 7.69 -1.60
CA GLN A 26 4.29 7.15 -1.41
C GLN A 26 4.59 6.01 -2.38
N ALA A 27 3.63 5.12 -2.54
CA ALA A 27 3.79 3.98 -3.45
C ALA A 27 3.90 4.43 -4.89
N ALA A 28 3.13 5.45 -5.28
CA ALA A 28 3.20 5.97 -6.63
C ALA A 28 4.60 6.50 -6.94
N LYS A 29 5.20 7.19 -5.98
CA LYS A 29 6.58 7.66 -6.14
C LYS A 29 7.55 6.51 -6.24
N PHE A 30 7.36 5.49 -5.40
CA PHE A 30 8.23 4.33 -5.39
C PHE A 30 8.19 3.58 -6.72
N PHE A 31 7.00 3.39 -7.26
CA PHE A 31 6.84 2.67 -8.52
C PHE A 31 7.10 3.54 -9.76
N GLY A 32 7.16 4.84 -9.57
CA GLY A 32 7.28 5.76 -10.70
C GLY A 32 5.98 5.93 -11.46
N ALA A 33 4.85 5.69 -10.80
CA ALA A 33 3.56 5.86 -11.43
C ALA A 33 3.27 7.35 -11.62
N ARG A 34 2.73 7.69 -12.76
CA ARG A 34 2.39 9.08 -13.05
C ARG A 34 1.27 9.59 -12.19
N LYS A 35 0.31 8.72 -11.92
CA LYS A 35 -0.88 9.09 -11.15
C LYS A 35 -1.05 8.14 -10.00
N SER A 36 -1.27 8.69 -8.82
CA SER A 36 -1.38 7.87 -7.62
C SER A 36 -2.54 6.89 -7.69
N TYR A 37 -3.64 7.25 -8.37
CA TYR A 37 -4.79 6.36 -8.45
C TYR A 37 -4.52 5.08 -9.25
N GLN A 38 -3.38 5.01 -9.94
CA GLN A 38 -3.00 3.80 -10.66
C GLN A 38 -2.48 2.72 -9.72
N VAL A 39 -2.21 3.08 -8.48
CA VAL A 39 -1.69 2.17 -7.48
C VAL A 39 -2.84 1.70 -6.60
N ALA A 40 -2.98 0.38 -6.44
CA ALA A 40 -3.97 -0.19 -5.55
C ALA A 40 -3.40 -0.30 -4.14
N ILE A 41 -4.16 0.11 -3.15
CA ILE A 41 -3.72 0.10 -1.76
C ILE A 41 -4.64 -0.77 -0.93
N VAL A 42 -4.05 -1.64 -0.12
CA VAL A 42 -4.80 -2.51 0.79
C VAL A 42 -4.22 -2.32 2.19
N LEU A 43 -5.09 -2.17 3.17
CA LEU A 43 -4.65 -2.06 4.56
C LEU A 43 -4.16 -3.43 5.03
N ALA A 44 -2.87 -3.53 5.30
CA ALA A 44 -2.25 -4.79 5.65
C ALA A 44 -2.32 -5.11 7.14
N ASP A 45 -2.51 -4.10 7.98
CA ASP A 45 -2.60 -4.30 9.42
C ASP A 45 -3.66 -5.31 9.81
N VAL A 46 -4.79 -5.29 9.14
CA VAL A 46 -5.91 -6.15 9.49
C VAL A 46 -5.74 -7.58 8.98
N ALA A 47 -4.81 -7.81 8.14
CA ALA A 47 -4.61 -9.14 7.57
C ALA A 47 -3.96 -10.09 8.54
N ILE A 48 -3.49 -9.57 9.57
CA ILE A 48 -2.81 -10.39 10.53
C ILE A 48 -3.79 -11.27 11.25
N ASP A 49 -3.96 -11.76 11.28
CA ASP A 49 -4.35 -12.59 11.98
C ASP A 49 -4.55 -13.70 12.05
N PRO A 50 -4.41 -13.92 12.06
CA PRO A 50 -4.25 -14.75 12.32
C PRO A 50 -4.26 -15.72 12.57
N ALA A 51 -4.20 -15.53 12.33
CA ALA A 51 -4.05 -16.24 12.49
C ALA A 51 -4.05 -16.94 12.92
N GLY A 52 -4.28 -16.48 12.72
CA GLY A 52 -4.10 -16.84 12.81
C GLY A 52 -4.35 -17.36 13.41
N ILE A 53 -4.53 -17.26 13.58
CA ILE A 53 -4.72 -17.75 14.00
C ILE A 53 -4.99 -18.27 14.15
#